data_4d6ad76a97b7bb8dceccc4eeaf2c0351
#
_entry.id   4d6ad76a97b7bb8dceccc4eeaf2c0351
#
_cell.length_a   1.000
_cell.length_b   1.000
_cell.length_c   1.000
_cell.angle_alpha   90.00
_cell.angle_beta   90.00
_cell.angle_gamma   90.00
#
_symmetry.space_group_name_H-M   'P 1'
#
loop_
_entity.id
_entity.type
_entity.pdbx_description
1 polymer ?
#
loop_
_entity_poly.entity_id
_entity_poly.type
_entity_poly.pdbx_seq_one_letter_code
_entity_poly.pdbx_strand_id
1 'polypeptide(L)'
;QTYLDTYESTHDYDEYHFDLDEIEHDPYVLISLLSALHEGEWTLSQVEGSLQMLFDRQYILTERVEVETRYDSDDEPYSWYICYVTLENKNLSHLPVSLLSEEQMSRYSIYMSTLGNRPDLFPDSPYVDKYITNPPEGYEVPGEYLDDETFAAIFSEAEKYIGYPYVWGGSSPSTSFDCSGYVSWVI
;
A
#
# COMPACT_ATOMS: atom_id res chain seq x y z
N GLN A 1 7.68 17.54 2.16
CA GLN A 1 8.77 18.51 2.41
C GLN A 1 8.66 19.09 3.83
N THR A 2 7.50 19.66 4.23
CA THR A 2 7.30 20.28 5.55
C THR A 2 7.63 19.34 6.74
N TYR A 3 7.33 18.04 6.62
CA TYR A 3 7.66 17.05 7.64
C TYR A 3 9.19 16.89 7.80
N LEU A 4 9.90 16.76 6.68
CA LEU A 4 11.36 16.62 6.68
C LEU A 4 12.04 17.86 7.25
N ASP A 5 11.62 19.05 6.85
CA ASP A 5 12.14 20.31 7.38
C ASP A 5 11.92 20.43 8.90
N THR A 6 10.77 19.94 9.40
CA THR A 6 10.47 19.89 10.83
C THR A 6 11.34 18.86 11.54
N TYR A 7 11.53 17.69 10.95
CA TYR A 7 12.36 16.63 11.51
C TYR A 7 13.80 17.10 11.66
N GLU A 8 14.42 17.63 10.61
CA GLU A 8 15.79 18.19 10.67
C GLU A 8 15.92 19.30 11.72
N SER A 9 14.92 20.17 11.84
CA SER A 9 14.94 21.27 12.80
C SER A 9 14.79 20.84 14.27
N THR A 10 14.31 19.63 14.53
CA THR A 10 14.07 19.09 15.88
C THR A 10 15.13 18.09 16.33
N HIS A 11 16.03 17.67 15.43
CA HIS A 11 17.10 16.72 15.69
C HIS A 11 18.45 17.37 15.35
N ASP A 12 19.47 17.13 16.15
CA ASP A 12 20.79 17.76 16.04
C ASP A 12 21.82 16.73 15.55
N TYR A 13 21.67 16.32 14.30
CA TYR A 13 22.64 15.47 13.59
C TYR A 13 23.38 16.28 12.53
N ASP A 14 24.61 15.87 12.21
CA ASP A 14 25.46 16.58 11.25
C ASP A 14 25.05 16.30 9.79
N GLU A 15 24.48 15.12 9.53
CA GLU A 15 24.10 14.69 8.17
C GLU A 15 22.82 13.86 8.23
N TYR A 16 21.92 14.02 7.22
CA TYR A 16 20.65 13.28 7.12
C TYR A 16 20.51 12.60 5.75
N HIS A 17 20.08 11.34 5.78
CA HIS A 17 19.68 10.59 4.61
C HIS A 17 18.24 10.13 4.76
N PHE A 18 17.40 10.46 3.77
CA PHE A 18 16.00 10.10 3.75
C PHE A 18 15.73 9.09 2.63
N ASP A 19 15.15 7.94 2.99
CA ASP A 19 14.63 6.93 2.08
C ASP A 19 13.16 6.72 2.41
N LEU A 20 12.28 7.33 1.60
CA LEU A 20 10.87 7.49 1.93
C LEU A 20 10.00 6.95 0.81
N ASP A 21 9.24 5.91 1.11
CA ASP A 21 8.15 5.46 0.25
C ASP A 21 7.05 6.51 0.12
N GLU A 22 6.27 6.42 -0.95
CA GLU A 22 5.11 7.28 -1.15
C GLU A 22 4.05 7.02 -0.06
N ILE A 23 3.46 8.11 0.44
CA ILE A 23 2.33 8.04 1.39
C ILE A 23 1.05 7.94 0.56
N GLU A 24 0.68 6.71 0.23
CA GLU A 24 -0.55 6.42 -0.50
C GLU A 24 -1.20 5.14 0.03
N HIS A 25 -2.50 5.00 -0.16
CA HIS A 25 -3.25 3.79 0.20
C HIS A 25 -4.46 3.62 -0.70
N ASP A 26 -4.86 2.37 -0.89
CA ASP A 26 -6.09 2.02 -1.59
C ASP A 26 -7.32 2.40 -0.76
N PRO A 27 -8.16 3.35 -1.19
CA PRO A 27 -9.33 3.79 -0.44
C PRO A 27 -10.40 2.70 -0.34
N TYR A 28 -10.49 1.78 -1.31
CA TYR A 28 -11.43 0.66 -1.25
C TYR A 28 -11.03 -0.33 -0.15
N VAL A 29 -9.74 -0.63 -0.04
CA VAL A 29 -9.20 -1.46 1.05
C VAL A 29 -9.43 -0.79 2.40
N LEU A 30 -9.13 0.50 2.52
CA LEU A 30 -9.29 1.25 3.77
C LEU A 30 -10.74 1.23 4.26
N ILE A 31 -11.69 1.60 3.41
CA ILE A 31 -13.11 1.62 3.77
C ILE A 31 -13.63 0.22 4.09
N SER A 32 -13.23 -0.79 3.32
CA SER A 32 -13.65 -2.17 3.54
C SER A 32 -13.09 -2.74 4.85
N LEU A 33 -11.84 -2.42 5.21
CA LEU A 33 -11.23 -2.78 6.49
C LEU A 33 -11.96 -2.13 7.66
N LEU A 34 -12.20 -0.82 7.62
CA LEU A 34 -12.92 -0.11 8.67
C LEU A 34 -14.34 -0.68 8.82
N SER A 35 -15.04 -0.95 7.73
CA SER A 35 -16.39 -1.52 7.76
C SER A 35 -16.41 -2.99 8.24
N ALA A 36 -15.34 -3.75 8.03
CA ALA A 36 -15.22 -5.10 8.57
C ALA A 36 -14.91 -5.13 10.07
N LEU A 37 -14.13 -4.16 10.55
CA LEU A 37 -13.78 -4.00 11.97
C LEU A 37 -14.95 -3.45 12.80
N HIS A 38 -15.80 -2.62 12.19
CA HIS A 38 -16.94 -1.98 12.83
C HIS A 38 -18.23 -2.44 12.16
N GLU A 39 -19.20 -2.87 12.96
CA GLU A 39 -20.49 -3.32 12.45
C GLU A 39 -21.46 -2.15 12.25
N GLY A 40 -22.24 -2.19 11.16
CA GLY A 40 -23.26 -1.19 10.86
C GLY A 40 -22.71 0.14 10.37
N GLU A 41 -23.48 1.20 10.62
CA GLU A 41 -23.07 2.56 10.29
C GLU A 41 -22.11 3.11 11.35
N TRP A 42 -21.04 3.75 10.89
CA TRP A 42 -20.04 4.35 11.77
C TRP A 42 -19.70 5.78 11.35
N THR A 43 -19.21 6.56 12.28
CA THR A 43 -18.69 7.92 12.05
C THR A 43 -17.19 7.92 12.18
N LEU A 44 -16.51 8.93 11.61
CA LEU A 44 -15.06 9.07 11.69
C LEU A 44 -14.55 9.00 13.14
N SER A 45 -15.22 9.64 14.08
CA SER A 45 -14.83 9.63 15.50
C SER A 45 -14.89 8.24 16.14
N GLN A 46 -15.77 7.36 15.65
CA GLN A 46 -15.86 5.98 16.16
C GLN A 46 -14.75 5.08 15.63
N VAL A 47 -14.22 5.36 14.44
CA VAL A 47 -13.20 4.54 13.79
C VAL A 47 -11.80 5.13 13.89
N GLU A 48 -11.63 6.30 14.50
CA GLU A 48 -10.35 7.00 14.60
C GLU A 48 -9.22 6.12 15.16
N GLY A 49 -9.51 5.36 16.23
CA GLY A 49 -8.52 4.42 16.80
C GLY A 49 -8.15 3.29 15.86
N SER A 50 -9.10 2.77 15.08
CA SER A 50 -8.82 1.76 14.06
C SER A 50 -8.05 2.33 12.89
N LEU A 51 -8.38 3.55 12.47
CA LEU A 51 -7.67 4.25 11.41
C LEU A 51 -6.19 4.49 11.79
N GLN A 52 -5.95 4.97 13.01
CA GLN A 52 -4.58 5.13 13.52
C GLN A 52 -3.83 3.80 13.55
N MET A 53 -4.44 2.74 14.08
CA MET A 53 -3.85 1.40 14.11
C MET A 53 -3.51 0.87 12.72
N LEU A 54 -4.34 1.12 11.71
CA LEU A 54 -4.07 0.71 10.33
C LEU A 54 -2.86 1.47 9.76
N PHE A 55 -2.80 2.77 9.96
CA PHE A 55 -1.68 3.59 9.49
C PHE A 55 -0.37 3.28 10.22
N ASP A 56 -0.40 3.02 11.53
CA ASP A 56 0.79 2.60 12.29
C ASP A 56 1.33 1.25 11.82
N ARG A 57 0.50 0.40 11.23
CA ARG A 57 0.90 -0.88 10.65
C ARG A 57 1.32 -0.77 9.19
N GLN A 58 0.76 0.17 8.46
CA GLN A 58 1.10 0.42 7.06
C GLN A 58 2.42 1.17 6.94
N TYR A 59 2.60 2.23 7.71
CA TYR A 59 3.76 3.12 7.60
C TYR A 59 4.72 2.90 8.75
N ILE A 60 5.88 2.33 8.44
CA ILE A 60 6.92 2.05 9.43
C ILE A 60 8.05 3.08 9.27
N LEU A 61 8.12 3.99 10.21
CA LEU A 61 9.23 4.95 10.30
C LEU A 61 10.35 4.33 11.12
N THR A 62 11.55 4.30 10.56
CA THR A 62 12.76 3.79 11.23
C THR A 62 13.85 4.86 11.20
N GLU A 63 14.53 5.05 12.32
CA GLU A 63 15.68 5.92 12.46
C GLU A 63 16.90 5.05 12.83
N ARG A 64 18.02 5.29 12.16
CA ARG A 64 19.31 4.67 12.46
C ARG A 64 20.41 5.71 12.43
N VAL A 65 21.16 5.84 13.51
CA VAL A 65 22.28 6.76 13.62
C VAL A 65 23.60 6.01 13.52
N GLU A 66 24.47 6.49 12.64
CA GLU A 66 25.88 6.08 12.53
C GLU A 66 26.78 7.19 13.02
N VAL A 67 27.92 6.83 13.63
CA VAL A 67 28.91 7.78 14.11
C VAL A 67 30.22 7.50 13.41
N GLU A 68 30.73 8.49 12.69
CA GLU A 68 32.03 8.47 12.06
C GLU A 68 33.02 9.32 12.85
N THR A 69 34.29 8.91 12.88
CA THR A 69 35.35 9.79 13.35
C THR A 69 35.89 10.58 12.16
N ARG A 70 35.80 11.89 12.21
CA ARG A 70 36.39 12.82 11.23
C ARG A 70 37.48 13.62 11.91
N TYR A 71 38.32 14.26 11.13
CA TYR A 71 39.45 15.06 11.61
C TYR A 71 39.30 16.50 11.10
N ASP A 72 39.52 17.45 11.96
CA ASP A 72 39.49 18.88 11.62
C ASP A 72 40.81 19.33 10.92
N SER A 73 40.93 20.63 10.67
CA SER A 73 42.13 21.21 10.01
C SER A 73 43.41 21.11 10.84
N ASP A 74 43.30 20.87 12.13
CA ASP A 74 44.41 20.74 13.08
C ASP A 74 44.72 19.25 13.41
N ASP A 75 44.10 18.33 12.64
CA ASP A 75 44.21 16.87 12.77
C ASP A 75 43.64 16.32 14.09
N GLU A 76 42.72 17.07 14.71
CA GLU A 76 42.04 16.64 15.94
C GLU A 76 40.76 15.86 15.60
N PRO A 77 40.53 14.69 16.23
CA PRO A 77 39.39 13.85 15.96
C PRO A 77 38.11 14.43 16.56
N TYR A 78 37.01 14.38 15.79
CA TYR A 78 35.67 14.69 16.27
C TYR A 78 34.65 13.66 15.76
N SER A 79 33.50 13.57 16.46
CA SER A 79 32.41 12.68 16.06
C SER A 79 31.49 13.37 15.07
N TRP A 80 31.18 12.70 13.98
CA TRP A 80 30.20 13.11 12.97
C TRP A 80 29.01 12.16 13.01
N TYR A 81 27.82 12.67 13.25
CA TYR A 81 26.61 11.89 13.41
C TYR A 81 25.80 11.92 12.12
N ILE A 82 25.56 10.75 11.55
CA ILE A 82 24.78 10.56 10.32
C ILE A 82 23.48 9.87 10.68
N CYS A 83 22.35 10.51 10.39
CA CYS A 83 21.03 9.98 10.63
C CYS A 83 20.40 9.48 9.33
N TYR A 84 20.00 8.22 9.32
CA TYR A 84 19.23 7.58 8.24
C TYR A 84 17.78 7.44 8.69
N VAL A 85 16.87 8.09 7.97
CA VAL A 85 15.43 8.04 8.22
C VAL A 85 14.77 7.29 7.07
N THR A 86 14.14 6.16 7.37
CA THR A 86 13.45 5.34 6.37
C THR A 86 11.97 5.29 6.70
N LEU A 87 11.11 5.59 5.72
CA LEU A 87 9.67 5.34 5.79
C LEU A 87 9.32 4.22 4.82
N GLU A 88 8.89 3.08 5.37
CA GLU A 88 8.42 1.94 4.60
C GLU A 88 6.88 1.97 4.52
N ASN A 89 6.32 1.89 3.31
CA ASN A 89 4.89 1.67 3.09
C ASN A 89 4.63 0.18 2.81
N LYS A 90 4.14 -0.55 3.81
CA LYS A 90 3.88 -2.00 3.73
C LYS A 90 2.64 -2.38 2.92
N ASN A 91 2.02 -1.46 2.24
CA ASN A 91 0.79 -1.63 1.49
C ASN A 91 -0.39 -2.15 2.33
N LEU A 92 -1.40 -1.33 2.47
CA LEU A 92 -2.60 -1.61 3.27
C LEU A 92 -3.29 -2.93 2.87
N SER A 93 -3.18 -3.33 1.60
CA SER A 93 -3.79 -4.56 1.07
C SER A 93 -3.26 -5.85 1.71
N HIS A 94 -2.10 -5.81 2.36
CA HIS A 94 -1.51 -6.98 3.04
C HIS A 94 -2.03 -7.16 4.48
N LEU A 95 -2.66 -6.14 5.06
CA LEU A 95 -3.10 -6.17 6.45
C LEU A 95 -4.32 -7.06 6.73
N PRO A 96 -5.33 -7.20 5.84
CA PRO A 96 -6.55 -7.96 6.13
C PRO A 96 -6.27 -9.37 6.64
N VAL A 97 -5.35 -10.11 6.01
CA VAL A 97 -5.04 -11.50 6.34
C VAL A 97 -4.48 -11.66 7.77
N SER A 98 -3.72 -10.68 8.25
CA SER A 98 -3.09 -10.72 9.57
C SER A 98 -3.93 -10.07 10.67
N LEU A 99 -4.94 -9.30 10.30
CA LEU A 99 -5.69 -8.43 11.21
C LEU A 99 -7.10 -8.92 11.49
N LEU A 100 -7.78 -9.48 10.48
CA LEU A 100 -9.19 -9.82 10.55
C LEU A 100 -9.41 -11.27 11.01
N SER A 101 -10.47 -11.48 11.81
CA SER A 101 -11.01 -12.82 12.07
C SER A 101 -11.69 -13.38 10.80
N GLU A 102 -12.01 -14.68 10.78
CA GLU A 102 -12.71 -15.30 9.65
C GLU A 102 -14.04 -14.58 9.32
N GLU A 103 -14.81 -14.22 10.34
CA GLU A 103 -16.07 -13.50 10.16
C GLU A 103 -15.85 -12.08 9.60
N GLN A 104 -14.86 -11.37 10.12
CA GLN A 104 -14.48 -10.06 9.62
C GLN A 104 -13.92 -10.14 8.20
N MET A 105 -13.14 -11.18 7.88
CA MET A 105 -12.62 -11.41 6.53
C MET A 105 -13.77 -11.68 5.53
N SER A 106 -14.80 -12.42 5.94
CA SER A 106 -15.98 -12.63 5.11
C SER A 106 -16.70 -11.30 4.81
N ARG A 107 -16.88 -10.45 5.82
CA ARG A 107 -17.45 -9.10 5.63
C ARG A 107 -16.58 -8.22 4.73
N TYR A 108 -15.27 -8.21 4.97
CA TYR A 108 -14.31 -7.48 4.14
C TYR A 108 -14.43 -7.86 2.66
N SER A 109 -14.48 -9.17 2.37
CA SER A 109 -14.63 -9.67 1.00
C SER A 109 -15.92 -9.19 0.32
N ILE A 110 -17.02 -9.13 1.07
CA ILE A 110 -18.30 -8.60 0.57
C ILE A 110 -18.17 -7.10 0.25
N TYR A 111 -17.56 -6.30 1.14
CA TYR A 111 -17.37 -4.88 0.91
C TYR A 111 -16.47 -4.62 -0.30
N MET A 112 -15.32 -5.30 -0.41
CA MET A 112 -14.45 -5.19 -1.57
C MET A 112 -15.18 -5.51 -2.88
N SER A 113 -15.98 -6.58 -2.89
CA SER A 113 -16.76 -6.97 -4.06
C SER A 113 -17.83 -5.93 -4.44
N THR A 114 -18.47 -5.30 -3.46
CA THR A 114 -19.56 -4.33 -3.70
C THR A 114 -19.05 -2.94 -4.09
N LEU A 115 -17.88 -2.53 -3.62
CA LEU A 115 -17.26 -1.25 -4.02
C LEU A 115 -16.80 -1.27 -5.47
N GLY A 116 -16.20 -2.37 -5.92
CA GLY A 116 -16.01 -2.70 -7.33
C GLY A 116 -15.15 -1.74 -8.13
N ASN A 117 -14.10 -1.13 -7.59
CA ASN A 117 -13.22 -0.18 -8.29
C ASN A 117 -13.99 0.98 -9.00
N ARG A 118 -14.97 1.52 -8.33
CA ARG A 118 -15.79 2.63 -8.84
C ARG A 118 -15.11 3.98 -8.56
N PRO A 119 -14.49 4.63 -9.55
CA PRO A 119 -13.78 5.90 -9.37
C PRO A 119 -14.71 7.05 -8.91
N ASP A 120 -16.01 6.94 -9.20
CA ASP A 120 -17.03 7.90 -8.78
C ASP A 120 -17.23 7.98 -7.26
N LEU A 121 -16.79 6.96 -6.51
CA LEU A 121 -16.87 6.95 -5.04
C LEU A 121 -15.75 7.76 -4.39
N PHE A 122 -14.62 7.95 -5.08
CA PHE A 122 -13.44 8.63 -4.56
C PHE A 122 -12.85 9.59 -5.61
N PRO A 123 -13.60 10.61 -6.05
CA PRO A 123 -13.24 11.46 -7.20
C PRO A 123 -11.95 12.27 -6.99
N ASP A 124 -11.59 12.54 -5.74
CA ASP A 124 -10.42 13.34 -5.39
C ASP A 124 -9.25 12.49 -4.85
N SER A 125 -9.30 11.16 -5.01
CA SER A 125 -8.25 10.27 -4.53
C SER A 125 -7.08 10.19 -5.52
N PRO A 126 -5.85 10.62 -5.15
CA PRO A 126 -4.66 10.45 -5.99
C PRO A 126 -4.38 8.99 -6.35
N TYR A 127 -4.69 8.06 -5.43
CA TYR A 127 -4.55 6.62 -5.67
C TYR A 127 -5.48 6.15 -6.79
N VAL A 128 -6.76 6.54 -6.73
CA VAL A 128 -7.77 6.18 -7.75
C VAL A 128 -7.41 6.78 -9.10
N ASP A 129 -6.94 8.03 -9.13
CA ASP A 129 -6.48 8.67 -10.36
C ASP A 129 -5.29 7.91 -10.97
N LYS A 130 -4.28 7.58 -10.15
CA LYS A 130 -3.03 6.93 -10.58
C LYS A 130 -3.24 5.48 -11.05
N TYR A 131 -4.04 4.68 -10.34
CA TYR A 131 -4.10 3.24 -10.56
C TYR A 131 -5.38 2.74 -11.21
N ILE A 132 -6.46 3.51 -11.20
CA ILE A 132 -7.77 3.08 -11.71
C ILE A 132 -8.20 3.93 -12.90
N THR A 133 -8.14 5.25 -12.78
CA THR A 133 -8.55 6.15 -13.87
C THR A 133 -7.48 6.27 -14.95
N ASN A 134 -6.23 6.43 -14.55
CA ASN A 134 -5.07 6.54 -15.43
C ASN A 134 -4.00 5.50 -15.05
N PRO A 135 -4.30 4.19 -15.14
CA PRO A 135 -3.34 3.17 -14.73
C PRO A 135 -2.02 3.29 -15.51
N PRO A 136 -0.87 3.03 -14.87
CA PRO A 136 0.42 3.05 -15.52
C PRO A 136 0.41 2.15 -16.78
N GLU A 137 0.99 2.63 -17.87
CA GLU A 137 1.21 1.82 -19.07
C GLU A 137 2.29 0.77 -18.80
N GLY A 138 1.86 -0.44 -18.53
CA GLY A 138 2.74 -1.57 -18.24
C GLY A 138 3.11 -1.67 -16.74
N TYR A 139 3.47 -2.87 -16.38
CA TYR A 139 4.09 -3.20 -15.09
C TYR A 139 5.12 -4.27 -15.37
N GLU A 140 6.21 -4.24 -14.61
CA GLU A 140 7.25 -5.24 -14.73
C GLU A 140 7.14 -6.23 -13.56
N VAL A 141 7.02 -7.51 -13.89
CA VAL A 141 7.17 -8.56 -12.89
C VAL A 141 8.66 -8.90 -12.79
N PRO A 142 9.24 -8.89 -11.57
CA PRO A 142 10.63 -9.30 -11.41
C PRO A 142 10.85 -10.68 -12.02
N GLY A 143 11.93 -10.80 -12.84
CA GLY A 143 12.20 -12.01 -13.63
C GLY A 143 12.29 -13.29 -12.80
N GLU A 144 12.73 -13.18 -11.54
CA GLU A 144 12.81 -14.29 -10.58
C GLU A 144 11.46 -15.00 -10.33
N TYR A 145 10.34 -14.29 -10.42
CA TYR A 145 9.00 -14.90 -10.31
C TYR A 145 8.58 -15.60 -11.59
N LEU A 146 9.10 -15.19 -12.74
CA LEU A 146 8.81 -15.79 -14.05
C LEU A 146 9.63 -17.06 -14.31
N ASP A 147 10.61 -17.38 -13.47
CA ASP A 147 11.36 -18.65 -13.52
C ASP A 147 10.49 -19.85 -13.11
N ASP A 148 9.38 -19.63 -12.38
CA ASP A 148 8.36 -20.64 -12.13
C ASP A 148 7.41 -20.72 -13.34
N GLU A 149 7.47 -21.81 -14.10
CA GLU A 149 6.67 -22.02 -15.32
C GLU A 149 5.16 -21.94 -15.04
N THR A 150 4.70 -22.40 -13.88
CA THR A 150 3.28 -22.36 -13.49
C THR A 150 2.84 -20.94 -13.23
N PHE A 151 3.64 -20.20 -12.45
CA PHE A 151 3.35 -18.79 -12.19
C PHE A 151 3.39 -17.96 -13.48
N ALA A 152 4.40 -18.16 -14.33
CA ALA A 152 4.51 -17.47 -15.61
C ALA A 152 3.30 -17.73 -16.54
N ALA A 153 2.78 -18.95 -16.55
CA ALA A 153 1.59 -19.31 -17.34
C ALA A 153 0.33 -18.64 -16.81
N ILE A 154 0.10 -18.68 -15.49
CA ILE A 154 -1.04 -18.00 -14.83
C ILE A 154 -0.96 -16.49 -15.07
N PHE A 155 0.21 -15.93 -14.91
CA PHE A 155 0.46 -14.51 -15.10
C PHE A 155 0.18 -14.08 -16.56
N SER A 156 0.73 -14.82 -17.53
CA SER A 156 0.48 -14.58 -18.96
C SER A 156 -1.00 -14.71 -19.36
N GLU A 157 -1.75 -15.60 -18.69
CA GLU A 157 -3.20 -15.68 -18.89
C GLU A 157 -3.90 -14.45 -18.29
N ALA A 158 -3.51 -14.04 -17.08
CA ALA A 158 -4.08 -12.90 -16.38
C ALA A 158 -3.94 -11.59 -17.17
N GLU A 159 -2.77 -11.35 -17.75
CA GLU A 159 -2.47 -10.13 -18.53
C GLU A 159 -3.43 -9.89 -19.70
N LYS A 160 -3.99 -10.94 -20.29
CA LYS A 160 -4.91 -10.84 -21.43
C LYS A 160 -6.20 -10.07 -21.12
N TYR A 161 -6.53 -9.94 -19.85
CA TYR A 161 -7.79 -9.35 -19.39
C TYR A 161 -7.62 -7.99 -18.72
N ILE A 162 -6.43 -7.41 -18.78
CA ILE A 162 -6.18 -6.04 -18.32
C ILE A 162 -7.07 -5.07 -19.10
N GLY A 163 -7.75 -4.18 -18.37
CA GLY A 163 -8.69 -3.23 -18.96
C GLY A 163 -10.12 -3.76 -19.13
N TYR A 164 -10.39 -5.03 -18.80
CA TYR A 164 -11.77 -5.52 -18.77
C TYR A 164 -12.55 -4.84 -17.63
N PRO A 165 -13.79 -4.40 -17.89
CA PRO A 165 -14.60 -3.76 -16.85
C PRO A 165 -14.98 -4.76 -15.77
N TYR A 166 -15.06 -4.30 -14.53
CA TYR A 166 -15.59 -5.10 -13.44
C TYR A 166 -17.10 -5.34 -13.63
N VAL A 167 -17.52 -6.59 -13.57
CA VAL A 167 -18.94 -6.98 -13.65
C VAL A 167 -19.26 -7.99 -12.56
N TRP A 168 -20.15 -7.61 -11.65
CA TRP A 168 -20.60 -8.48 -10.55
C TRP A 168 -21.15 -9.82 -11.09
N GLY A 169 -20.62 -10.94 -10.58
CA GLY A 169 -20.97 -12.28 -11.03
C GLY A 169 -20.37 -12.65 -12.39
N GLY A 170 -19.57 -11.79 -12.98
CA GLY A 170 -18.83 -12.10 -14.20
C GLY A 170 -17.70 -13.08 -13.92
N SER A 171 -17.52 -14.09 -14.77
CA SER A 171 -16.57 -15.19 -14.55
C SER A 171 -15.89 -15.69 -15.83
N SER A 172 -15.99 -14.96 -16.92
CA SER A 172 -15.40 -15.34 -18.21
C SER A 172 -15.15 -14.12 -19.09
N PRO A 173 -14.31 -14.22 -20.13
CA PRO A 173 -14.09 -13.12 -21.08
C PRO A 173 -15.36 -12.58 -21.73
N SER A 174 -16.39 -13.41 -21.89
CA SER A 174 -17.67 -13.01 -22.50
C SER A 174 -18.59 -12.24 -21.56
N THR A 175 -18.44 -12.43 -20.26
CA THR A 175 -19.24 -11.75 -19.22
C THR A 175 -18.48 -10.63 -18.53
N SER A 176 -17.19 -10.48 -18.86
CA SER A 176 -16.22 -9.81 -18.01
C SER A 176 -16.07 -10.51 -16.64
N PHE A 177 -15.48 -9.88 -15.63
CA PHE A 177 -15.09 -10.55 -14.41
C PHE A 177 -15.49 -9.75 -13.16
N ASP A 178 -15.84 -10.47 -12.10
CA ASP A 178 -15.62 -10.01 -10.74
C ASP A 178 -14.28 -10.55 -10.21
N CYS A 179 -13.90 -10.20 -8.99
CA CYS A 179 -12.62 -10.60 -8.41
C CYS A 179 -12.48 -12.14 -8.31
N SER A 180 -13.53 -12.84 -7.91
CA SER A 180 -13.53 -14.31 -7.77
C SER A 180 -13.57 -15.01 -9.12
N GLY A 181 -14.36 -14.50 -10.03
CA GLY A 181 -14.46 -15.01 -11.40
C GLY A 181 -13.16 -14.86 -12.17
N TYR A 182 -12.47 -13.74 -12.02
CA TYR A 182 -11.16 -13.52 -12.62
C TYR A 182 -10.10 -14.50 -12.08
N VAL A 183 -9.96 -14.61 -10.76
CA VAL A 183 -9.01 -15.55 -10.15
C VAL A 183 -9.31 -16.99 -10.58
N SER A 184 -10.58 -17.41 -10.56
CA SER A 184 -10.98 -18.77 -10.96
C SER A 184 -10.79 -19.06 -12.45
N TRP A 185 -10.72 -18.02 -13.28
CA TRP A 185 -10.50 -18.17 -14.70
C TRP A 185 -9.02 -18.33 -15.05
N VAL A 186 -8.12 -17.61 -14.34
CA VAL A 186 -6.69 -17.60 -14.65
C VAL A 186 -5.88 -18.72 -13.96
N ILE A 187 -6.45 -19.36 -12.91
CA ILE A 187 -5.86 -20.51 -12.21
C ILE A 187 -6.43 -21.81 -12.79
#